data_cf4118d8e89a9c0ee60df2b6309f11bf
#
_entry.id   cf4118d8e89a9c0ee60df2b6309f11bf
#
_cell.length_a   1.000
_cell.length_b   1.000
_cell.length_c   1.000
_cell.angle_alpha   90.00
_cell.angle_beta   90.00
_cell.angle_gamma   90.00
#
_symmetry.space_group_name_H-M   'P 1'
#
loop_
_entity.id
_entity.type
_entity.pdbx_description
1 polymer ?
#
loop_
_entity_poly.entity_id
_entity_poly.type
_entity_poly.pdbx_seq_one_letter_code
_entity_poly.pdbx_strand_id
1 'polypeptide(L)'
;MIIHDIESDARHMYEVLLSGGLALARTETGSGLAAMRPQPAPRIYERKGRPAEKPGGTVGSLPILDDVVTGIDLGTREWLGRAVRAWPMALVARVNPSSRLLASFDAYQLAQCTKAGTIATFYGVGELISRTAEIARQDARLIVGSSANLAGTGNNYSLDAVPESMRSAADVVFDYGRSTYESTEKLASTIIDVTTNQFLRRGMCFDQ
;
A
#
# COMPACT_ATOMS: atom_id res chain seq x y z
N MET A 1 -5.54 -16.95 22.81
CA MET A 1 -4.81 -16.78 21.51
C MET A 1 -5.88 -16.62 20.45
N ILE A 2 -5.97 -15.45 19.84
CA ILE A 2 -6.89 -15.21 18.71
C ILE A 2 -6.24 -15.89 17.50
N ILE A 3 -6.92 -16.89 16.94
CA ILE A 3 -6.48 -17.50 15.67
C ILE A 3 -7.10 -16.64 14.57
N HIS A 4 -6.26 -15.92 13.84
CA HIS A 4 -6.69 -15.16 12.68
C HIS A 4 -6.85 -16.10 11.48
N ASP A 5 -8.01 -16.06 10.86
CA ASP A 5 -8.25 -16.72 9.57
C ASP A 5 -8.00 -15.69 8.46
N ILE A 6 -6.76 -15.65 7.99
CA ILE A 6 -6.33 -14.68 6.97
C ILE A 6 -7.14 -14.76 5.68
N GLU A 7 -7.56 -15.95 5.28
CA GLU A 7 -8.36 -16.11 4.06
C GLU A 7 -9.76 -15.51 4.23
N SER A 8 -10.40 -15.76 5.36
CA SER A 8 -11.70 -15.19 5.71
C SER A 8 -11.62 -13.67 5.89
N ASP A 9 -10.61 -13.19 6.61
CA ASP A 9 -10.40 -11.76 6.85
C ASP A 9 -10.06 -11.02 5.55
N ALA A 10 -9.27 -11.62 4.64
CA ALA A 10 -8.96 -11.03 3.35
C ALA A 10 -10.20 -10.90 2.44
N ARG A 11 -11.09 -11.89 2.45
CA ARG A 11 -12.37 -11.82 1.73
C ARG A 11 -13.27 -10.74 2.32
N HIS A 12 -13.40 -10.69 3.64
CA HIS A 12 -14.17 -9.65 4.32
C HIS A 12 -13.60 -8.26 4.03
N MET A 13 -12.29 -8.08 4.13
CA MET A 13 -11.63 -6.83 3.76
C MET A 13 -11.93 -6.46 2.31
N TYR A 14 -11.81 -7.40 1.38
CA TYR A 14 -12.11 -7.16 -0.03
C TYR A 14 -13.56 -6.71 -0.25
N GLU A 15 -14.55 -7.36 0.37
CA GLU A 15 -15.97 -7.01 0.26
C GLU A 15 -16.25 -5.58 0.76
N VAL A 16 -15.68 -5.21 1.91
CA VAL A 16 -15.76 -3.84 2.44
C VAL A 16 -15.16 -2.83 1.46
N LEU A 17 -13.97 -3.09 0.93
CA LEU A 17 -13.33 -2.21 -0.05
C LEU A 17 -14.11 -2.13 -1.37
N LEU A 18 -14.69 -3.26 -1.83
CA LEU A 18 -15.50 -3.33 -3.03
C LEU A 18 -16.79 -2.51 -2.90
N SER A 19 -17.41 -2.50 -1.73
CA SER A 19 -18.60 -1.68 -1.44
C SER A 19 -18.29 -0.19 -1.29
N GLY A 20 -17.01 0.21 -1.31
CA GLY A 20 -16.57 1.60 -1.16
C GLY A 20 -16.20 1.97 0.28
N GLY A 21 -15.99 0.97 1.14
CA GLY A 21 -15.52 1.17 2.51
C GLY A 21 -14.02 1.43 2.61
N LEU A 22 -13.58 1.81 3.80
CA LEU A 22 -12.21 2.05 4.22
C LEU A 22 -11.79 1.00 5.25
N ALA A 23 -10.70 0.31 4.99
CA ALA A 23 -10.13 -0.64 5.94
C ALA A 23 -8.89 -0.07 6.63
N LEU A 24 -8.78 -0.32 7.93
CA LEU A 24 -7.56 -0.07 8.71
C LEU A 24 -6.97 -1.42 9.11
N ALA A 25 -5.71 -1.63 8.79
CA ALA A 25 -5.03 -2.88 9.12
C ALA A 25 -3.58 -2.66 9.52
N ARG A 26 -3.05 -3.57 10.31
CA ARG A 26 -1.62 -3.68 10.59
C ARG A 26 -0.88 -4.08 9.30
N THR A 27 0.24 -3.45 9.04
CA THR A 27 1.21 -3.86 8.01
C THR A 27 2.55 -4.25 8.63
N GLU A 28 3.50 -4.75 7.86
CA GLU A 28 4.83 -5.13 8.35
C GLU A 28 5.66 -3.92 8.85
N THR A 29 5.36 -2.71 8.40
CA THR A 29 6.10 -1.47 8.73
C THR A 29 5.24 -0.39 9.38
N GLY A 30 4.07 -0.74 9.91
CA GLY A 30 3.15 0.19 10.56
C GLY A 30 1.69 -0.16 10.29
N SER A 31 0.77 0.68 10.72
CA SER A 31 -0.65 0.56 10.40
C SER A 31 -0.97 1.31 9.10
N GLY A 32 -1.84 0.76 8.28
CA GLY A 32 -2.23 1.31 6.98
C GLY A 32 -3.74 1.42 6.79
N LEU A 33 -4.15 2.47 6.10
CA LEU A 33 -5.51 2.64 5.56
C LEU A 33 -5.52 2.16 4.12
N ALA A 34 -6.55 1.40 3.75
CA ALA A 34 -6.75 0.85 2.41
C ALA A 34 -8.13 1.20 1.87
N ALA A 35 -8.19 1.51 0.57
CA ALA A 35 -9.41 1.80 -0.18
C ALA A 35 -9.30 1.22 -1.60
N MET A 36 -10.43 1.02 -2.27
CA MET A 36 -10.45 0.50 -3.64
C MET A 36 -11.28 1.37 -4.59
N ARG A 37 -12.15 2.22 -4.06
CA ARG A 37 -13.02 3.12 -4.82
C ARG A 37 -12.65 4.58 -4.56
N PRO A 38 -13.04 5.52 -5.46
CA PRO A 38 -12.70 6.94 -5.33
C PRO A 38 -13.19 7.58 -4.03
N GLN A 39 -14.38 7.21 -3.58
CA GLN A 39 -15.07 7.89 -2.47
C GLN A 39 -14.36 7.84 -1.11
N PRO A 40 -13.76 6.71 -0.68
CA PRO A 40 -13.02 6.70 0.60
C PRO A 40 -11.62 7.32 0.48
N ALA A 41 -11.02 7.38 -0.72
CA ALA A 41 -9.68 7.93 -0.89
C ALA A 41 -9.55 9.40 -0.41
N PRO A 42 -10.49 10.33 -0.70
CA PRO A 42 -10.49 11.67 -0.12
C PRO A 42 -10.48 11.66 1.40
N ARG A 43 -11.24 10.77 2.05
CA ARG A 43 -11.26 10.65 3.52
C ARG A 43 -9.87 10.35 4.10
N ILE A 44 -9.06 9.51 3.41
CA ILE A 44 -7.69 9.22 3.83
C ILE A 44 -6.85 10.50 3.83
N TYR A 45 -6.90 11.27 2.75
CA TYR A 45 -6.04 12.46 2.57
C TYR A 45 -6.47 13.61 3.48
N GLU A 46 -7.76 13.87 3.58
CA GLU A 46 -8.32 14.89 4.49
C GLU A 46 -7.97 14.61 5.95
N ARG A 47 -8.15 13.35 6.40
CA ARG A 47 -7.84 12.95 7.79
C ARG A 47 -6.35 13.02 8.11
N LYS A 48 -5.48 12.86 7.12
CA LYS A 48 -4.03 12.96 7.29
C LYS A 48 -3.51 14.40 7.27
N GLY A 49 -4.32 15.37 6.88
CA GLY A 49 -3.83 16.73 6.55
C GLY A 49 -2.78 16.68 5.42
N ARG A 50 -2.92 15.71 4.49
CA ARG A 50 -1.93 15.46 3.45
C ARG A 50 -2.21 16.35 2.24
N PRO A 51 -1.19 17.07 1.72
CA PRO A 51 -1.32 17.79 0.46
C PRO A 51 -1.75 16.85 -0.67
N ALA A 52 -2.69 17.32 -1.50
CA ALA A 52 -3.25 16.55 -2.63
C ALA A 52 -2.17 16.16 -3.67
N GLU A 53 -1.06 16.88 -3.71
CA GLU A 53 0.06 16.65 -4.65
C GLU A 53 0.96 15.47 -4.27
N LYS A 54 0.80 14.92 -3.06
CA LYS A 54 1.55 13.71 -2.67
C LYS A 54 0.74 12.48 -3.08
N PRO A 55 1.17 11.74 -4.10
CA PRO A 55 0.43 10.55 -4.53
C PRO A 55 0.37 9.51 -3.41
N GLY A 56 -0.70 8.76 -3.36
CA GLY A 56 -0.81 7.53 -2.60
C GLY A 56 0.06 6.44 -3.22
N GLY A 57 -0.05 5.23 -2.70
CA GLY A 57 0.57 4.07 -3.33
C GLY A 57 -0.46 2.96 -3.54
N THR A 58 -0.21 2.12 -4.51
CA THR A 58 -0.96 0.88 -4.68
C THR A 58 -0.31 -0.22 -3.86
N VAL A 59 -1.09 -1.21 -3.47
CA VAL A 59 -0.55 -2.44 -2.87
C VAL A 59 -0.33 -3.45 -3.98
N GLY A 60 0.84 -4.10 -3.97
CA GLY A 60 1.24 -4.98 -5.06
C GLY A 60 1.76 -6.35 -4.64
N SER A 61 1.68 -7.23 -5.60
CA SER A 61 2.42 -8.49 -5.71
C SER A 61 3.22 -8.47 -7.01
N LEU A 62 4.06 -9.47 -7.25
CA LEU A 62 4.80 -9.53 -8.51
C LEU A 62 3.88 -9.58 -9.74
N PRO A 63 2.76 -10.34 -9.76
CA PRO A 63 1.78 -10.28 -10.85
C PRO A 63 1.14 -8.90 -11.04
N ILE A 64 0.93 -8.14 -9.95
CA ILE A 64 0.43 -6.76 -10.03
C ILE A 64 1.51 -5.85 -10.62
N LEU A 65 2.78 -6.02 -10.22
CA LEU A 65 3.90 -5.26 -10.81
C LEU A 65 3.94 -5.45 -12.33
N ASP A 66 3.90 -6.70 -12.78
CA ASP A 66 4.00 -7.04 -14.21
C ASP A 66 2.84 -6.47 -15.05
N ASP A 67 1.69 -6.19 -14.44
CA ASP A 67 0.56 -5.52 -15.10
C ASP A 67 0.69 -3.98 -15.06
N VAL A 68 0.95 -3.39 -13.88
CA VAL A 68 0.81 -1.95 -13.67
C VAL A 68 2.02 -1.12 -14.11
N VAL A 69 3.21 -1.74 -14.27
CA VAL A 69 4.42 -1.01 -14.66
C VAL A 69 5.05 -1.55 -15.93
N THR A 70 5.87 -0.70 -16.55
CA THR A 70 6.65 -1.03 -17.74
C THR A 70 8.07 -0.48 -17.64
N GLY A 71 8.96 -0.95 -18.54
CA GLY A 71 10.33 -0.44 -18.63
C GLY A 71 11.27 -0.94 -17.54
N ILE A 72 10.94 -2.03 -16.85
CA ILE A 72 11.83 -2.72 -15.92
C ILE A 72 12.56 -3.81 -16.72
N ASP A 73 13.90 -3.77 -16.72
CA ASP A 73 14.73 -4.80 -17.34
C ASP A 73 14.67 -6.13 -16.56
N LEU A 74 15.05 -7.24 -17.22
CA LEU A 74 14.97 -8.58 -16.63
C LEU A 74 15.81 -8.72 -15.35
N GLY A 75 17.01 -8.17 -15.30
CA GLY A 75 17.88 -8.25 -14.12
C GLY A 75 17.28 -7.54 -12.92
N THR A 76 16.79 -6.32 -13.13
CA THR A 76 16.03 -5.57 -12.11
C THR A 76 14.78 -6.33 -11.68
N ARG A 77 14.03 -6.92 -12.62
CA ARG A 77 12.82 -7.70 -12.31
C ARG A 77 13.14 -8.95 -11.47
N GLU A 78 14.21 -9.66 -11.75
CA GLU A 78 14.66 -10.82 -10.97
C GLU A 78 15.11 -10.42 -9.57
N TRP A 79 15.89 -9.33 -9.46
CA TRP A 79 16.29 -8.78 -8.16
C TRP A 79 15.07 -8.41 -7.33
N LEU A 80 14.10 -7.68 -7.92
CA LEU A 80 12.84 -7.34 -7.27
C LEU A 80 12.10 -8.58 -6.78
N GLY A 81 12.08 -9.64 -7.59
CA GLY A 81 11.45 -10.91 -7.22
C GLY A 81 12.02 -11.55 -5.95
N ARG A 82 13.28 -11.31 -5.64
CA ARG A 82 13.92 -11.72 -4.39
C ARG A 82 13.68 -10.71 -3.28
N ALA A 83 13.90 -9.43 -3.54
CA ALA A 83 13.82 -8.35 -2.55
C ALA A 83 12.42 -8.21 -1.93
N VAL A 84 11.36 -8.21 -2.73
CA VAL A 84 9.98 -8.03 -2.25
C VAL A 84 9.46 -9.22 -1.41
N ARG A 85 10.13 -10.39 -1.50
CA ARG A 85 9.82 -11.55 -0.65
C ARG A 85 10.57 -11.48 0.69
N ALA A 86 11.68 -10.78 0.71
CA ALA A 86 12.54 -10.70 1.90
C ALA A 86 12.19 -9.48 2.76
N TRP A 87 11.86 -8.35 2.14
CA TRP A 87 11.68 -7.08 2.87
C TRP A 87 10.49 -6.26 2.36
N PRO A 88 9.83 -5.51 3.27
CA PRO A 88 8.81 -4.53 2.89
C PRO A 88 9.47 -3.33 2.20
N MET A 89 8.99 -3.01 1.01
CA MET A 89 9.49 -1.88 0.22
C MET A 89 8.42 -1.29 -0.67
N ALA A 90 8.70 -0.11 -1.19
CA ALA A 90 7.92 0.46 -2.28
C ALA A 90 8.80 0.72 -3.50
N LEU A 91 8.23 0.51 -4.66
CA LEU A 91 8.85 0.80 -5.95
C LEU A 91 8.08 1.92 -6.64
N VAL A 92 8.83 2.86 -7.19
CA VAL A 92 8.32 3.84 -8.15
C VAL A 92 8.83 3.43 -9.52
N ALA A 93 7.90 3.19 -10.44
CA ALA A 93 8.22 2.75 -11.81
C ALA A 93 7.29 3.41 -12.83
N ARG A 94 7.62 3.32 -14.11
CA ARG A 94 6.78 3.86 -15.20
C ARG A 94 5.45 3.12 -15.26
N VAL A 95 4.37 3.88 -15.37
CA VAL A 95 3.01 3.34 -15.57
C VAL A 95 2.96 2.56 -16.89
N ASN A 96 2.37 1.38 -16.86
CA ASN A 96 2.01 0.66 -18.08
C ASN A 96 0.66 1.21 -18.61
N PRO A 97 0.64 1.92 -19.73
CA PRO A 97 -0.60 2.50 -20.27
C PRO A 97 -1.63 1.45 -20.71
N SER A 98 -1.20 0.19 -20.88
CA SER A 98 -2.06 -0.94 -21.25
C SER A 98 -2.45 -1.80 -20.04
N SER A 99 -2.22 -1.33 -18.83
CA SER A 99 -2.57 -2.07 -17.61
C SER A 99 -4.07 -2.30 -17.50
N ARG A 100 -4.45 -3.57 -17.34
CA ARG A 100 -5.85 -3.97 -17.10
C ARG A 100 -6.33 -3.54 -15.71
N LEU A 101 -5.42 -3.56 -14.74
CA LEU A 101 -5.72 -3.20 -13.37
C LEU A 101 -5.93 -1.68 -13.24
N LEU A 102 -5.10 -0.87 -13.89
CA LEU A 102 -5.27 0.59 -13.89
C LEU A 102 -6.47 1.06 -14.70
N ALA A 103 -6.94 0.28 -15.67
CA ALA A 103 -8.17 0.56 -16.39
C ALA A 103 -9.42 0.57 -15.49
N SER A 104 -9.34 0.00 -14.27
CA SER A 104 -10.40 0.07 -13.27
C SER A 104 -10.44 1.40 -12.52
N PHE A 105 -9.42 2.26 -12.66
CA PHE A 105 -9.32 3.55 -11.99
C PHE A 105 -9.98 4.64 -12.84
N ASP A 106 -10.70 5.54 -12.18
CA ASP A 106 -11.10 6.78 -12.79
C ASP A 106 -9.96 7.81 -12.84
N ALA A 107 -10.18 8.94 -13.49
CA ALA A 107 -9.16 9.98 -13.64
C ALA A 107 -8.69 10.53 -12.28
N TYR A 108 -9.57 10.60 -11.28
CA TYR A 108 -9.21 11.05 -9.93
C TYR A 108 -8.29 10.03 -9.23
N GLN A 109 -8.62 8.75 -9.27
CA GLN A 109 -7.80 7.68 -8.68
C GLN A 109 -6.42 7.62 -9.34
N LEU A 110 -6.35 7.72 -10.67
CA LEU A 110 -5.08 7.79 -11.40
C LEU A 110 -4.24 8.98 -10.95
N ALA A 111 -4.83 10.17 -10.86
CA ALA A 111 -4.12 11.37 -10.40
C ALA A 111 -3.62 11.24 -8.95
N GLN A 112 -4.35 10.51 -8.09
CA GLN A 112 -3.94 10.29 -6.70
C GLN A 112 -2.84 9.24 -6.54
N CYS A 113 -2.63 8.35 -7.51
CA CYS A 113 -1.66 7.26 -7.44
C CYS A 113 -0.45 7.45 -8.34
N THR A 114 -0.53 8.37 -9.31
CA THR A 114 0.53 8.60 -10.30
C THR A 114 1.14 9.98 -10.17
N LYS A 115 2.41 10.11 -10.55
CA LYS A 115 3.12 11.39 -10.64
C LYS A 115 4.12 11.32 -11.79
N ALA A 116 4.04 12.28 -12.71
CA ALA A 116 4.95 12.36 -13.85
C ALA A 116 5.10 11.04 -14.64
N GLY A 117 3.98 10.32 -14.83
CA GLY A 117 3.96 9.04 -15.54
C GLY A 117 4.54 7.85 -14.77
N THR A 118 4.76 8.00 -13.46
CA THR A 118 5.18 6.91 -12.57
C THR A 118 4.11 6.57 -11.54
N ILE A 119 4.16 5.36 -11.00
CA ILE A 119 3.29 4.87 -9.94
C ILE A 119 4.14 4.26 -8.82
N ALA A 120 3.72 4.46 -7.57
CA ALA A 120 4.31 3.81 -6.41
C ALA A 120 3.51 2.57 -6.03
N THR A 121 4.19 1.43 -5.88
CA THR A 121 3.59 0.16 -5.47
C THR A 121 4.32 -0.39 -4.26
N PHE A 122 3.58 -0.75 -3.20
CA PHE A 122 4.10 -1.28 -1.94
C PHE A 122 4.05 -2.81 -1.94
N TYR A 123 5.14 -3.43 -1.51
CA TYR A 123 5.34 -4.89 -1.41
C TYR A 123 5.74 -5.27 0.01
N GLY A 124 5.49 -6.53 0.38
CA GLY A 124 5.81 -7.01 1.72
C GLY A 124 5.02 -6.32 2.83
N VAL A 125 3.79 -5.92 2.53
CA VAL A 125 2.93 -5.14 3.44
C VAL A 125 2.19 -5.99 4.47
N GLY A 126 2.45 -7.29 4.52
CA GLY A 126 1.79 -8.26 5.39
C GLY A 126 0.83 -9.18 4.64
N GLU A 127 0.59 -10.34 5.23
CA GLU A 127 -0.12 -11.43 4.57
C GLU A 127 -1.58 -11.09 4.27
N LEU A 128 -2.31 -10.51 5.25
CA LEU A 128 -3.70 -10.09 5.07
C LEU A 128 -3.86 -9.17 3.85
N ILE A 129 -3.08 -8.09 3.82
CA ILE A 129 -3.21 -7.07 2.75
C ILE A 129 -2.75 -7.65 1.41
N SER A 130 -1.69 -8.46 1.41
CA SER A 130 -1.20 -9.13 0.20
C SER A 130 -2.25 -10.10 -0.37
N ARG A 131 -2.94 -10.85 0.51
CA ARG A 131 -4.01 -11.76 0.10
C ARG A 131 -5.23 -11.01 -0.42
N THR A 132 -5.61 -9.93 0.24
CA THR A 132 -6.70 -9.04 -0.24
C THR A 132 -6.38 -8.44 -1.60
N ALA A 133 -5.12 -8.00 -1.82
CA ALA A 133 -4.69 -7.46 -3.10
C ALA A 133 -4.73 -8.51 -4.23
N GLU A 134 -4.44 -9.77 -3.91
CA GLU A 134 -4.53 -10.86 -4.89
C GLU A 134 -5.98 -11.19 -5.27
N ILE A 135 -6.91 -11.16 -4.30
CA ILE A 135 -8.36 -11.28 -4.57
C ILE A 135 -8.80 -10.12 -5.48
N ALA A 136 -8.43 -8.88 -5.15
CA ALA A 136 -8.77 -7.71 -5.95
C ALA A 136 -8.21 -7.81 -7.39
N ARG A 137 -6.98 -8.32 -7.54
CA ARG A 137 -6.34 -8.52 -8.86
C ARG A 137 -7.14 -9.50 -9.74
N GLN A 138 -7.69 -10.58 -9.17
CA GLN A 138 -8.52 -11.54 -9.91
C GLN A 138 -9.76 -10.86 -10.52
N ASP A 139 -10.30 -9.87 -9.84
CA ASP A 139 -11.42 -9.04 -10.31
C ASP A 139 -10.98 -7.79 -11.08
N ALA A 140 -9.73 -7.77 -11.57
CA ALA A 140 -9.11 -6.66 -12.30
C ALA A 140 -9.19 -5.32 -11.52
N ARG A 141 -8.91 -5.35 -10.21
CA ARG A 141 -8.93 -4.17 -9.33
C ARG A 141 -7.63 -4.01 -8.57
N LEU A 142 -7.37 -2.77 -8.13
CA LEU A 142 -6.21 -2.42 -7.32
C LEU A 142 -6.65 -1.82 -5.98
N ILE A 143 -5.86 -2.09 -4.95
CA ILE A 143 -6.00 -1.46 -3.64
C ILE A 143 -5.06 -0.25 -3.58
N VAL A 144 -5.60 0.87 -3.15
CA VAL A 144 -4.84 2.09 -2.82
C VAL A 144 -4.64 2.13 -1.31
N GLY A 145 -3.44 2.44 -0.88
CA GLY A 145 -3.10 2.48 0.54
C GLY A 145 -2.29 3.72 0.94
N SER A 146 -2.37 4.01 2.22
CA SER A 146 -1.54 5.01 2.87
C SER A 146 -1.31 4.64 4.34
N SER A 147 -0.13 4.96 4.90
CA SER A 147 0.09 4.77 6.34
C SER A 147 -0.95 5.50 7.19
N ALA A 148 -1.40 4.88 8.29
CA ALA A 148 -2.41 5.43 9.19
C ALA A 148 -1.76 6.36 10.25
N ASN A 149 -1.19 7.48 9.79
CA ASN A 149 -0.53 8.48 10.62
C ASN A 149 -0.79 9.90 10.08
N LEU A 150 -0.69 10.89 10.93
CA LEU A 150 -0.68 12.29 10.49
C LEU A 150 0.57 12.58 9.66
N ALA A 151 0.48 13.53 8.75
CA ALA A 151 1.61 13.89 7.90
C ALA A 151 2.80 14.35 8.76
N GLY A 152 3.98 13.75 8.54
CA GLY A 152 5.21 14.09 9.24
C GLY A 152 5.41 13.48 10.63
N THR A 153 4.47 12.68 11.16
CA THR A 153 4.60 12.12 12.52
C THR A 153 5.29 10.74 12.57
N GLY A 154 5.65 10.17 11.42
CA GLY A 154 6.18 8.82 11.34
C GLY A 154 5.10 7.74 11.46
N ASN A 155 5.49 6.47 11.35
CA ASN A 155 4.54 5.35 11.36
C ASN A 155 4.07 4.98 12.77
N ASN A 156 2.88 4.39 12.85
CA ASN A 156 2.30 3.79 14.05
C ASN A 156 2.38 2.27 13.92
N TYR A 157 3.14 1.60 14.80
CA TYR A 157 3.43 0.17 14.71
C TYR A 157 2.41 -0.74 15.42
N SER A 158 1.41 -0.13 16.07
CA SER A 158 0.23 -0.83 16.62
C SER A 158 -1.02 -0.01 16.33
N LEU A 159 -2.18 -0.65 16.34
CA LEU A 159 -3.45 0.04 16.11
C LEU A 159 -3.80 1.02 17.24
N ASP A 160 -3.39 0.74 18.48
CA ASP A 160 -3.58 1.66 19.61
C ASP A 160 -2.87 3.01 19.43
N ALA A 161 -1.74 3.01 18.70
CA ALA A 161 -0.99 4.22 18.40
C ALA A 161 -1.58 5.03 17.23
N VAL A 162 -2.54 4.47 16.49
CA VAL A 162 -3.21 5.17 15.38
C VAL A 162 -4.14 6.24 15.94
N PRO A 163 -4.10 7.49 15.44
CA PRO A 163 -5.01 8.55 15.86
C PRO A 163 -6.48 8.14 15.78
N GLU A 164 -7.27 8.49 16.79
CA GLU A 164 -8.69 8.15 16.85
C GLU A 164 -9.46 8.62 15.61
N SER A 165 -9.11 9.79 15.09
CA SER A 165 -9.71 10.32 13.85
C SER A 165 -9.53 9.43 12.62
N MET A 166 -8.52 8.55 12.61
CA MET A 166 -8.27 7.57 11.55
C MET A 166 -8.91 6.23 11.86
N ARG A 167 -8.90 5.81 13.14
CA ARG A 167 -9.58 4.59 13.57
C ARG A 167 -11.09 4.68 13.35
N SER A 168 -11.70 5.79 13.78
CA SER A 168 -13.14 6.04 13.61
C SER A 168 -13.58 6.28 12.16
N ALA A 169 -12.65 6.56 11.25
CA ALA A 169 -12.95 6.71 9.83
C ALA A 169 -13.00 5.37 9.08
N ALA A 170 -12.43 4.31 9.65
CA ALA A 170 -12.40 2.98 9.04
C ALA A 170 -13.74 2.27 9.24
N ASP A 171 -14.24 1.66 8.18
CA ASP A 171 -15.46 0.84 8.20
C ASP A 171 -15.16 -0.58 8.74
N VAL A 172 -13.90 -1.02 8.65
CA VAL A 172 -13.42 -2.27 9.25
C VAL A 172 -11.99 -2.11 9.74
N VAL A 173 -11.68 -2.77 10.85
CA VAL A 173 -10.35 -2.76 11.49
C VAL A 173 -9.87 -4.18 11.71
N PHE A 174 -8.65 -4.47 11.24
CA PHE A 174 -7.99 -5.76 11.43
C PHE A 174 -6.75 -5.58 12.31
N ASP A 175 -6.85 -6.06 13.56
CA ASP A 175 -5.75 -6.01 14.52
C ASP A 175 -4.98 -7.33 14.55
N TYR A 176 -3.82 -7.33 13.95
CA TYR A 176 -2.87 -8.44 13.93
C TYR A 176 -1.67 -8.17 14.84
N GLY A 177 -1.88 -7.33 15.86
CA GLY A 177 -0.86 -6.94 16.84
C GLY A 177 0.14 -5.92 16.29
N ARG A 178 1.38 -5.99 16.79
CA ARG A 178 2.44 -5.04 16.40
C ARG A 178 3.04 -5.38 15.05
N SER A 179 3.55 -4.35 14.36
CA SER A 179 4.29 -4.52 13.11
C SER A 179 5.57 -5.30 13.33
N THR A 180 5.99 -6.08 12.34
CA THR A 180 7.22 -6.89 12.40
C THR A 180 8.46 -6.00 12.44
N TYR A 181 8.46 -4.92 11.68
CA TYR A 181 9.57 -3.98 11.60
C TYR A 181 9.17 -2.67 12.29
N GLU A 182 9.94 -2.32 13.32
CA GLU A 182 9.75 -1.11 14.11
C GLU A 182 11.08 -0.36 14.25
N SER A 183 11.03 0.94 14.40
CA SER A 183 12.19 1.78 14.73
C SER A 183 11.80 2.92 15.68
N THR A 184 12.76 3.40 16.43
CA THR A 184 12.60 4.56 17.32
C THR A 184 12.28 5.84 16.54
N GLU A 185 12.81 5.94 15.31
CA GLU A 185 12.61 7.05 14.37
C GLU A 185 11.25 6.97 13.65
N LYS A 186 10.44 5.95 13.93
CA LYS A 186 9.14 5.73 13.28
C LYS A 186 9.22 5.68 11.76
N LEU A 187 10.25 4.99 11.23
CA LEU A 187 10.47 4.86 9.80
C LEU A 187 9.32 4.13 9.10
N ALA A 188 9.07 4.50 7.86
CA ALA A 188 8.19 3.79 6.94
C ALA A 188 9.02 2.95 5.96
N SER A 189 8.37 2.21 5.06
CA SER A 189 9.05 1.38 4.05
C SER A 189 10.07 2.18 3.23
N THR A 190 11.18 1.57 2.87
CA THR A 190 12.11 2.10 1.86
C THR A 190 11.40 2.29 0.53
N ILE A 191 11.71 3.38 -0.19
CA ILE A 191 11.17 3.66 -1.52
C ILE A 191 12.30 3.77 -2.52
N ILE A 192 12.24 2.98 -3.57
CA ILE A 192 13.20 2.95 -4.67
C ILE A 192 12.51 3.42 -5.95
N ASP A 193 13.10 4.39 -6.64
CA ASP A 193 12.71 4.76 -7.99
C ASP A 193 13.60 4.00 -8.99
N VAL A 194 13.03 2.99 -9.63
CA VAL A 194 13.74 2.18 -10.62
C VAL A 194 13.90 2.88 -11.97
N THR A 195 13.23 4.01 -12.19
CA THR A 195 13.40 4.80 -13.42
C THR A 195 14.66 5.66 -13.38
N THR A 196 15.11 6.00 -12.18
CA THR A 196 16.29 6.85 -11.94
C THR A 196 17.39 6.13 -11.16
N ASN A 197 17.14 4.89 -10.71
CA ASN A 197 18.01 4.12 -9.83
C ASN A 197 18.34 4.86 -8.52
N GLN A 198 17.36 5.54 -7.92
CA GLN A 198 17.56 6.35 -6.72
C GLN A 198 16.65 5.88 -5.58
N PHE A 199 17.17 5.99 -4.35
CA PHE A 199 16.34 5.88 -3.16
C PHE A 199 15.63 7.21 -2.91
N LEU A 200 14.30 7.22 -3.07
CA LEU A 200 13.47 8.37 -2.71
C LEU A 200 13.28 8.47 -1.20
N ARG A 201 13.37 7.34 -0.50
CA ARG A 201 13.35 7.25 0.95
C ARG A 201 14.17 6.07 1.43
N ARG A 202 15.15 6.35 2.29
CA ARG A 202 15.85 5.34 3.09
C ARG A 202 15.00 5.10 4.33
N GLY A 203 14.25 4.05 4.32
CA GLY A 203 13.30 3.70 5.37
C GLY A 203 13.65 2.39 6.04
N MET A 204 12.62 1.70 6.51
CA MET A 204 12.75 0.38 7.14
C MET A 204 13.43 -0.61 6.17
N CYS A 205 14.30 -1.47 6.70
CA CYS A 205 15.06 -2.48 5.96
C CYS A 205 16.00 -1.92 4.87
N PHE A 206 16.44 -0.66 4.99
CA PHE A 206 17.34 -0.06 3.99
C PHE A 206 18.73 -0.67 3.99
N ASP A 207 19.27 -1.04 5.16
CA ASP A 207 20.63 -1.58 5.35
C ASP A 207 20.70 -3.12 5.30
N GLN A 208 19.65 -3.79 4.78
CA GLN A 208 19.55 -5.25 4.69
C GLN A 208 20.07 -5.81 3.38
#